data_fb395b917f195b4661daf89bd6d02d8d
#
_entry.id   fb395b917f195b4661daf89bd6d02d8d
#
_cell.length_a   1.000
_cell.length_b   1.000
_cell.length_c   1.000
_cell.angle_alpha   90.00
_cell.angle_beta   90.00
_cell.angle_gamma   90.00
#
_symmetry.space_group_name_H-M   'P 1'
#
loop_
_entity.id
_entity.type
_entity.pdbx_description
1 polymer ?
#
loop_
_entity_poly.entity_id
_entity_poly.type
_entity_poly.pdbx_seq_one_letter_code
_entity_poly.pdbx_strand_id
1 'polypeptide(L)'
;MKKGGGRNKGFPPSMEDESSISLRQLMVNEGLIPSLEDEEKRRVVINMLRKIVVRWVKNVAWQHRLPQNQIDATNATILPYGSYALGVYGSESDIDALCIGPFFASIAEDFFISLRDMLKSRREVSEVHCVKDAKVPLIRFKFDGILVDLPYAQLRVLSIPNNVDVLNPFFLRDIDETSWKSLSGVRANKCILQLVPSLELFQSLLRCVKLWAKRRGVYGNLNGFLGGVHMAILAAFVCGYESNATLSSLLANFFYIFAHWQWPTPVVLLEDTYPATGAPPGLMPIQLPCGSHQYCNSNITRSTFYKIMAEFLRGHNLTKDYLKPNFSWKNLFELYPYANTYTWFTKIYLSAANQEDLSDWVGWVKSRFRCLLIKIEEVYGICDPNPTEYVETHTKQPNIVFYWGLQLRTINVSGIESVETEFLKNVNSGSFQGPVGRIQLSVVEASQLPKNGECASNNRSKKVTKTCWRIRENKQCNNVPVYSHHLPGYVVGYQKMANREADGMGG
;
A
#
# COMPACT_ATOMS: atom_id res chain seq x y z
N MET A 1 -18.19 -58.98 -6.30
CA MET A 1 -17.30 -58.13 -7.10
C MET A 1 -18.12 -57.21 -7.98
N LYS A 2 -18.26 -55.97 -7.62
CA LYS A 2 -18.64 -54.85 -8.53
C LYS A 2 -17.98 -53.58 -7.96
N LYS A 3 -16.99 -53.05 -8.66
CA LYS A 3 -16.33 -51.77 -8.39
C LYS A 3 -17.28 -50.66 -8.73
N GLY A 4 -17.70 -49.90 -7.75
CA GLY A 4 -18.40 -48.63 -7.95
C GLY A 4 -17.39 -47.51 -8.11
N GLY A 5 -17.23 -47.00 -9.34
CA GLY A 5 -16.45 -45.79 -9.61
C GLY A 5 -17.25 -44.56 -9.15
N GLY A 6 -16.80 -43.91 -8.10
CA GLY A 6 -17.30 -42.61 -7.72
C GLY A 6 -16.87 -41.56 -8.74
N ARG A 7 -17.79 -41.11 -9.60
CA ARG A 7 -17.61 -39.92 -10.44
C ARG A 7 -17.58 -38.70 -9.52
N ASN A 8 -16.44 -38.05 -9.38
CA ASN A 8 -16.38 -36.69 -8.92
C ASN A 8 -17.29 -35.81 -9.80
N LYS A 9 -18.46 -35.47 -9.30
CA LYS A 9 -19.29 -34.41 -9.89
C LYS A 9 -18.58 -33.11 -9.60
N GLY A 10 -17.81 -32.62 -10.58
CA GLY A 10 -17.37 -31.23 -10.59
C GLY A 10 -18.61 -30.36 -10.44
N PHE A 11 -18.60 -29.44 -9.48
CA PHE A 11 -19.62 -28.42 -9.36
C PHE A 11 -19.62 -27.57 -10.63
N PRO A 12 -20.80 -27.21 -11.18
CA PRO A 12 -20.86 -26.32 -12.33
C PRO A 12 -20.18 -25.00 -11.96
N PRO A 13 -19.47 -24.34 -12.90
CA PRO A 13 -18.93 -22.99 -12.65
C PRO A 13 -20.08 -22.12 -12.18
N SER A 14 -19.90 -21.39 -11.07
CA SER A 14 -20.88 -20.45 -10.56
C SER A 14 -21.23 -19.47 -11.70
N MET A 15 -22.51 -19.39 -12.09
CA MET A 15 -22.94 -18.39 -13.05
C MET A 15 -22.55 -17.01 -12.49
N GLU A 16 -21.70 -16.29 -13.23
CA GLU A 16 -21.33 -14.93 -12.87
C GLU A 16 -22.59 -14.05 -12.93
N ASP A 17 -22.88 -13.31 -11.85
CA ASP A 17 -24.04 -12.44 -11.83
C ASP A 17 -23.81 -11.19 -12.71
N GLU A 18 -24.91 -10.57 -13.22
CA GLU A 18 -24.86 -9.37 -14.07
C GLU A 18 -24.09 -8.22 -13.39
N SER A 19 -24.16 -8.15 -12.07
CA SER A 19 -23.47 -7.14 -11.26
C SER A 19 -21.96 -7.34 -11.29
N SER A 20 -21.47 -8.59 -11.26
CA SER A 20 -20.05 -8.92 -11.41
C SER A 20 -19.54 -8.60 -12.81
N ILE A 21 -20.32 -8.89 -13.84
CA ILE A 21 -19.98 -8.53 -15.24
C ILE A 21 -19.84 -7.01 -15.38
N SER A 22 -20.81 -6.26 -14.85
CA SER A 22 -20.79 -4.78 -14.84
C SER A 22 -19.56 -4.24 -14.08
N LEU A 23 -19.18 -4.85 -12.96
CA LEU A 23 -18.00 -4.46 -12.18
C LEU A 23 -16.70 -4.75 -12.94
N ARG A 24 -16.58 -5.89 -13.62
CA ARG A 24 -15.44 -6.21 -14.48
C ARG A 24 -15.30 -5.23 -15.64
N GLN A 25 -16.43 -4.88 -16.29
CA GLN A 25 -16.42 -3.87 -17.36
C GLN A 25 -15.94 -2.49 -16.83
N LEU A 26 -16.37 -2.10 -15.63
CA LEU A 26 -15.87 -0.89 -14.98
C LEU A 26 -14.36 -0.95 -14.78
N MET A 27 -13.82 -2.08 -14.30
CA MET A 27 -12.37 -2.26 -14.11
C MET A 27 -11.58 -2.10 -15.41
N VAL A 28 -12.10 -2.63 -16.52
CA VAL A 28 -11.50 -2.45 -17.86
C VAL A 28 -11.53 -0.97 -18.27
N ASN A 29 -12.67 -0.31 -18.12
CA ASN A 29 -12.85 1.10 -18.48
C ASN A 29 -11.97 2.05 -17.65
N GLU A 30 -11.66 1.67 -16.40
CA GLU A 30 -10.78 2.40 -15.50
C GLU A 30 -9.28 2.06 -15.68
N GLY A 31 -8.95 1.19 -16.62
CA GLY A 31 -7.56 0.80 -16.91
C GLY A 31 -6.88 0.05 -15.76
N LEU A 32 -7.65 -0.67 -14.92
CA LEU A 32 -7.10 -1.42 -13.79
C LEU A 32 -6.46 -2.74 -14.21
N ILE A 33 -6.73 -3.20 -15.42
CA ILE A 33 -6.17 -4.43 -15.98
C ILE A 33 -4.99 -4.03 -16.86
N PRO A 34 -3.75 -4.48 -16.55
CA PRO A 34 -2.59 -4.16 -17.36
C PRO A 34 -2.72 -4.78 -18.77
N SER A 35 -2.12 -4.13 -19.77
CA SER A 35 -2.00 -4.69 -21.10
C SER A 35 -0.97 -5.83 -21.13
N LEU A 36 -1.08 -6.73 -22.11
CA LEU A 36 -0.07 -7.77 -22.33
C LEU A 36 1.33 -7.17 -22.60
N GLU A 37 1.38 -6.02 -23.23
CA GLU A 37 2.63 -5.29 -23.48
C GLU A 37 3.27 -4.78 -22.17
N ASP A 38 2.48 -4.23 -21.25
CA ASP A 38 2.96 -3.79 -19.93
C ASP A 38 3.46 -4.97 -19.09
N GLU A 39 2.77 -6.10 -19.17
CA GLU A 39 3.17 -7.33 -18.48
C GLU A 39 4.51 -7.85 -19.01
N GLU A 40 4.66 -7.92 -20.34
CA GLU A 40 5.90 -8.36 -20.98
C GLU A 40 7.08 -7.44 -20.67
N LYS A 41 6.90 -6.13 -20.72
CA LYS A 41 7.94 -5.15 -20.35
C LYS A 41 8.45 -5.38 -18.94
N ARG A 42 7.54 -5.55 -17.98
CA ARG A 42 7.89 -5.81 -16.57
C ARG A 42 8.58 -7.16 -16.37
N ARG A 43 8.15 -8.17 -17.09
CA ARG A 43 8.78 -9.49 -17.09
C ARG A 43 10.21 -9.42 -17.61
N VAL A 44 10.46 -8.66 -18.69
CA VAL A 44 11.79 -8.42 -19.24
C VAL A 44 12.67 -7.73 -18.21
N VAL A 45 12.19 -6.66 -17.55
CA VAL A 45 12.94 -5.94 -16.51
C VAL A 45 13.35 -6.89 -15.38
N ILE A 46 12.44 -7.70 -14.84
CA ILE A 46 12.76 -8.66 -13.76
C ILE A 46 13.81 -9.68 -14.23
N ASN A 47 13.70 -10.20 -15.44
CA ASN A 47 14.66 -11.17 -15.98
C ASN A 47 16.03 -10.54 -16.20
N MET A 48 16.08 -9.28 -16.62
CA MET A 48 17.35 -8.54 -16.75
C MET A 48 17.98 -8.28 -15.38
N LEU A 49 17.20 -7.88 -14.39
CA LEU A 49 17.68 -7.70 -13.02
C LEU A 49 18.25 -9.00 -12.44
N ARG A 50 17.61 -10.15 -12.66
CA ARG A 50 18.18 -11.45 -12.26
C ARG A 50 19.55 -11.71 -12.86
N LYS A 51 19.74 -11.44 -14.15
CA LYS A 51 21.03 -11.59 -14.82
C LYS A 51 22.09 -10.64 -14.24
N ILE A 52 21.69 -9.41 -13.92
CA ILE A 52 22.59 -8.40 -13.34
C ILE A 52 23.07 -8.85 -11.95
N VAL A 53 22.16 -9.27 -11.07
CA VAL A 53 22.55 -9.66 -9.69
C VAL A 53 23.37 -10.94 -9.65
N VAL A 54 23.16 -11.88 -10.56
CA VAL A 54 24.03 -13.07 -10.70
C VAL A 54 25.45 -12.66 -11.11
N ARG A 55 25.60 -11.74 -12.05
CA ARG A 55 26.91 -11.21 -12.45
C ARG A 55 27.55 -10.41 -11.31
N TRP A 56 26.78 -9.58 -10.65
CA TRP A 56 27.21 -8.80 -9.52
C TRP A 56 27.80 -9.67 -8.40
N VAL A 57 27.07 -10.69 -7.96
CA VAL A 57 27.51 -11.53 -6.83
C VAL A 57 28.77 -12.34 -7.17
N LYS A 58 28.96 -12.74 -8.43
CA LYS A 58 30.21 -13.39 -8.89
C LYS A 58 31.40 -12.43 -8.87
N ASN A 59 31.19 -11.17 -9.25
CA ASN A 59 32.22 -10.13 -9.17
C ASN A 59 32.58 -9.86 -7.69
N VAL A 60 31.60 -9.77 -6.79
CA VAL A 60 31.81 -9.62 -5.36
C VAL A 60 32.60 -10.81 -4.80
N ALA A 61 32.22 -12.05 -5.13
CA ALA A 61 32.93 -13.24 -4.74
C ALA A 61 34.40 -13.23 -5.16
N TRP A 62 34.68 -12.78 -6.40
CA TRP A 62 36.04 -12.62 -6.90
C TRP A 62 36.82 -11.52 -6.13
N GLN A 63 36.22 -10.37 -5.87
CA GLN A 63 36.81 -9.29 -5.07
C GLN A 63 37.15 -9.73 -3.65
N HIS A 64 36.29 -10.57 -3.04
CA HIS A 64 36.54 -11.17 -1.73
C HIS A 64 37.51 -12.37 -1.79
N ARG A 65 38.10 -12.64 -2.96
CA ARG A 65 39.11 -13.71 -3.17
C ARG A 65 38.61 -15.11 -2.80
N LEU A 66 37.33 -15.41 -3.03
CA LEU A 66 36.82 -16.77 -2.85
C LEU A 66 37.50 -17.74 -3.84
N PRO A 67 37.65 -19.03 -3.48
CA PRO A 67 38.11 -20.06 -4.40
C PRO A 67 37.23 -20.14 -5.67
N GLN A 68 37.84 -20.43 -6.84
CA GLN A 68 37.15 -20.42 -8.14
C GLN A 68 35.90 -21.31 -8.15
N ASN A 69 35.95 -22.51 -7.55
CA ASN A 69 34.81 -23.41 -7.43
C ASN A 69 33.65 -22.79 -6.64
N GLN A 70 33.93 -21.94 -5.65
CA GLN A 70 32.88 -21.23 -4.89
C GLN A 70 32.33 -20.07 -5.71
N ILE A 71 33.18 -19.33 -6.45
CA ILE A 71 32.74 -18.25 -7.37
C ILE A 71 31.78 -18.82 -8.41
N ASP A 72 32.12 -19.97 -9.02
CA ASP A 72 31.29 -20.60 -10.03
C ASP A 72 29.94 -21.07 -9.48
N ALA A 73 29.91 -21.57 -8.25
CA ALA A 73 28.74 -22.06 -7.56
C ALA A 73 27.87 -20.94 -6.97
N THR A 74 28.42 -19.72 -6.80
CA THR A 74 27.70 -18.63 -6.14
C THR A 74 26.59 -18.06 -7.00
N ASN A 75 25.47 -17.73 -6.38
CA ASN A 75 24.29 -17.16 -7.03
C ASN A 75 23.58 -16.13 -6.10
N ALA A 76 22.91 -15.18 -6.72
CA ALA A 76 21.98 -14.24 -6.10
C ALA A 76 20.68 -14.22 -6.91
N THR A 77 19.58 -13.79 -6.32
CA THR A 77 18.28 -13.79 -7.04
C THR A 77 17.47 -12.54 -6.77
N ILE A 78 16.47 -12.32 -7.62
CA ILE A 78 15.46 -11.26 -7.49
C ILE A 78 14.10 -11.93 -7.25
N LEU A 79 13.45 -11.55 -6.15
CA LEU A 79 12.07 -11.95 -5.86
C LEU A 79 11.16 -10.71 -5.96
N PRO A 80 10.26 -10.65 -6.93
CA PRO A 80 9.26 -9.60 -6.97
C PRO A 80 8.26 -9.75 -5.82
N TYR A 81 7.74 -8.62 -5.32
CA TYR A 81 6.70 -8.57 -4.29
C TYR A 81 5.78 -7.36 -4.54
N GLY A 82 4.98 -6.96 -3.54
CA GLY A 82 4.06 -5.84 -3.65
C GLY A 82 2.97 -6.05 -4.69
N SER A 83 2.54 -4.99 -5.32
CA SER A 83 1.43 -5.00 -6.29
C SER A 83 1.73 -5.83 -7.53
N TYR A 84 2.98 -5.86 -7.98
CA TYR A 84 3.39 -6.63 -9.15
C TYR A 84 3.26 -8.14 -8.89
N ALA A 85 3.81 -8.64 -7.80
CA ALA A 85 3.73 -10.08 -7.48
C ALA A 85 2.30 -10.55 -7.14
N LEU A 86 1.47 -9.66 -6.57
CA LEU A 86 0.04 -9.94 -6.34
C LEU A 86 -0.79 -9.85 -7.63
N GLY A 87 -0.22 -9.40 -8.75
CA GLY A 87 -0.93 -9.27 -10.02
C GLY A 87 -1.97 -8.13 -10.03
N VAL A 88 -1.80 -7.09 -9.21
CA VAL A 88 -2.75 -5.97 -9.04
C VAL A 88 -2.11 -4.61 -9.31
N TYR A 89 -1.14 -4.58 -10.20
CA TYR A 89 -0.45 -3.37 -10.66
C TYR A 89 -1.20 -2.73 -11.83
N GLY A 90 -0.99 -1.44 -12.05
CA GLY A 90 -1.39 -0.71 -13.26
C GLY A 90 -0.16 -0.29 -14.07
N SER A 91 -0.37 0.37 -15.21
CA SER A 91 0.69 0.82 -16.11
C SER A 91 1.72 1.72 -15.43
N GLU A 92 1.28 2.59 -14.52
CA GLU A 92 2.12 3.54 -13.78
C GLU A 92 2.67 2.98 -12.45
N SER A 93 2.41 1.71 -12.14
CA SER A 93 2.91 1.12 -10.89
C SER A 93 4.41 0.85 -10.98
N ASP A 94 5.11 1.05 -9.87
CA ASP A 94 6.47 0.60 -9.65
C ASP A 94 6.60 -0.93 -9.62
N ILE A 95 7.83 -1.42 -9.71
CA ILE A 95 8.18 -2.81 -9.46
C ILE A 95 8.89 -2.87 -8.11
N ASP A 96 8.24 -3.48 -7.12
CA ASP A 96 8.89 -3.89 -5.88
C ASP A 96 9.64 -5.21 -6.12
N ALA A 97 10.98 -5.22 -5.95
CA ALA A 97 11.81 -6.40 -6.23
C ALA A 97 12.92 -6.54 -5.19
N LEU A 98 12.87 -7.59 -4.38
CA LEU A 98 13.89 -7.88 -3.38
C LEU A 98 15.11 -8.56 -4.01
N CYS A 99 16.29 -7.98 -3.85
CA CYS A 99 17.56 -8.64 -4.13
C CYS A 99 17.98 -9.49 -2.93
N ILE A 100 18.26 -10.78 -3.15
CA ILE A 100 18.76 -11.68 -2.11
C ILE A 100 20.17 -12.11 -2.48
N GLY A 101 21.12 -11.85 -1.57
CA GLY A 101 22.52 -12.19 -1.71
C GLY A 101 23.01 -13.12 -0.61
N PRO A 102 24.19 -13.78 -0.85
CA PRO A 102 24.83 -14.68 0.08
C PRO A 102 25.53 -13.93 1.23
N PHE A 103 26.00 -14.69 2.22
CA PHE A 103 26.56 -14.17 3.49
C PHE A 103 27.76 -13.22 3.32
N PHE A 104 28.52 -13.34 2.24
CA PHE A 104 29.72 -12.51 2.02
C PHE A 104 29.40 -11.18 1.30
N ALA A 105 28.22 -11.02 0.69
CA ALA A 105 27.85 -9.80 -0.02
C ALA A 105 27.21 -8.78 0.95
N SER A 106 27.96 -7.76 1.33
CA SER A 106 27.53 -6.75 2.32
C SER A 106 26.55 -5.74 1.72
N ILE A 107 25.62 -5.21 2.57
CA ILE A 107 24.71 -4.16 2.15
C ILE A 107 25.43 -2.82 1.91
N ALA A 108 26.45 -2.50 2.72
CA ALA A 108 27.10 -1.19 2.69
C ALA A 108 28.01 -1.00 1.47
N GLU A 109 28.87 -1.96 1.18
CA GLU A 109 29.89 -1.86 0.12
C GLU A 109 29.41 -2.56 -1.15
N ASP A 110 28.97 -3.81 -1.04
CA ASP A 110 28.67 -4.59 -2.23
C ASP A 110 27.35 -4.19 -2.88
N PHE A 111 26.29 -3.99 -2.06
CA PHE A 111 25.00 -3.61 -2.59
C PHE A 111 24.93 -2.11 -2.94
N PHE A 112 25.22 -1.21 -1.97
CA PHE A 112 25.08 0.24 -2.18
C PHE A 112 26.21 0.89 -2.99
N ILE A 113 27.32 0.22 -3.21
CA ILE A 113 28.41 0.72 -4.06
C ILE A 113 28.53 -0.13 -5.31
N SER A 114 28.93 -1.41 -5.22
CA SER A 114 29.23 -2.24 -6.37
C SER A 114 28.00 -2.49 -7.27
N LEU A 115 26.84 -2.91 -6.70
CA LEU A 115 25.63 -3.12 -7.51
C LEU A 115 25.08 -1.82 -8.05
N ARG A 116 25.04 -0.74 -7.25
CA ARG A 116 24.63 0.58 -7.72
C ARG A 116 25.43 1.03 -8.93
N ASP A 117 26.76 0.91 -8.90
CA ASP A 117 27.62 1.36 -9.98
C ASP A 117 27.45 0.48 -11.23
N MET A 118 27.25 -0.82 -11.05
CA MET A 118 26.88 -1.72 -12.14
C MET A 118 25.53 -1.35 -12.78
N LEU A 119 24.53 -0.93 -11.97
CA LEU A 119 23.24 -0.43 -12.48
C LEU A 119 23.44 0.89 -13.22
N LYS A 120 24.17 1.85 -12.64
CA LYS A 120 24.45 3.17 -13.27
C LYS A 120 25.19 3.06 -14.61
N SER A 121 26.02 2.04 -14.82
CA SER A 121 26.76 1.84 -16.07
C SER A 121 25.88 1.37 -17.24
N ARG A 122 24.60 1.06 -17.00
CA ARG A 122 23.69 0.54 -18.02
C ARG A 122 22.89 1.66 -18.65
N ARG A 123 22.74 1.63 -19.97
CA ARG A 123 21.98 2.63 -20.75
C ARG A 123 20.46 2.57 -20.48
N GLU A 124 19.95 1.39 -20.09
CA GLU A 124 18.53 1.16 -19.77
C GLU A 124 18.15 1.71 -18.39
N VAL A 125 19.15 2.04 -17.55
CA VAL A 125 18.96 2.49 -16.17
C VAL A 125 19.18 3.99 -16.06
N SER A 126 18.26 4.66 -15.36
CA SER A 126 18.34 6.10 -15.08
C SER A 126 17.82 6.41 -13.66
N GLU A 127 18.07 7.61 -13.18
CA GLU A 127 17.57 8.13 -11.89
C GLU A 127 17.88 7.17 -10.70
N VAL A 128 19.18 6.80 -10.56
CA VAL A 128 19.60 5.86 -9.50
C VAL A 128 19.84 6.59 -8.18
N HIS A 129 19.02 6.32 -7.18
CA HIS A 129 19.09 6.88 -5.82
C HIS A 129 19.23 5.78 -4.78
N CYS A 130 20.06 6.00 -3.75
CA CYS A 130 20.23 5.10 -2.62
C CYS A 130 19.49 5.67 -1.41
N VAL A 131 18.44 5.00 -0.96
CA VAL A 131 17.68 5.37 0.24
C VAL A 131 18.19 4.52 1.40
N LYS A 132 19.29 4.99 2.05
CA LYS A 132 20.01 4.22 3.10
C LYS A 132 19.34 4.30 4.45
N ASP A 133 18.71 5.44 4.78
CA ASP A 133 18.14 5.73 6.11
C ASP A 133 16.68 5.29 6.27
N ALA A 134 16.13 4.57 5.29
CA ALA A 134 14.79 4.01 5.40
C ALA A 134 14.76 2.80 6.36
N LYS A 135 13.58 2.50 6.95
CA LYS A 135 13.37 1.27 7.73
C LYS A 135 13.75 0.00 6.95
N VAL A 136 13.58 0.03 5.64
CA VAL A 136 14.04 -0.96 4.67
C VAL A 136 14.88 -0.20 3.66
N PRO A 137 16.21 -0.22 3.78
CA PRO A 137 17.10 0.47 2.85
C PRO A 137 17.02 -0.14 1.45
N LEU A 138 17.06 0.71 0.41
CA LEU A 138 16.88 0.25 -0.97
C LEU A 138 17.63 1.13 -1.98
N ILE A 139 17.84 0.59 -3.18
CA ILE A 139 18.19 1.35 -4.36
C ILE A 139 16.93 1.57 -5.19
N ARG A 140 16.61 2.83 -5.48
CA ARG A 140 15.50 3.25 -6.36
C ARG A 140 16.07 3.72 -7.68
N PHE A 141 15.50 3.24 -8.77
CA PHE A 141 15.94 3.63 -10.12
C PHE A 141 14.82 3.41 -11.14
N LYS A 142 14.99 3.96 -12.35
CA LYS A 142 14.16 3.61 -13.51
C LYS A 142 14.90 2.63 -14.41
N PHE A 143 14.22 1.56 -14.82
CA PHE A 143 14.70 0.60 -15.81
C PHE A 143 13.74 0.63 -17.02
N ASP A 144 14.22 1.05 -18.19
CA ASP A 144 13.38 1.32 -19.38
C ASP A 144 12.14 2.17 -19.05
N GLY A 145 12.31 3.18 -18.20
CA GLY A 145 11.27 4.09 -17.76
C GLY A 145 10.36 3.56 -16.64
N ILE A 146 10.45 2.28 -16.26
CA ILE A 146 9.69 1.69 -15.16
C ILE A 146 10.44 1.91 -13.84
N LEU A 147 9.77 2.50 -12.84
CA LEU A 147 10.33 2.69 -11.52
C LEU A 147 10.51 1.35 -10.80
N VAL A 148 11.68 1.12 -10.22
CA VAL A 148 12.02 -0.10 -9.47
C VAL A 148 12.50 0.31 -8.08
N ASP A 149 11.90 -0.30 -7.06
CA ASP A 149 12.35 -0.27 -5.68
C ASP A 149 13.03 -1.60 -5.35
N LEU A 150 14.34 -1.55 -5.12
CA LEU A 150 15.20 -2.72 -4.93
C LEU A 150 15.80 -2.71 -3.52
N PRO A 151 15.13 -3.26 -2.49
CA PRO A 151 15.74 -3.56 -1.20
C PRO A 151 16.65 -4.79 -1.29
N TYR A 152 17.46 -5.00 -0.24
CA TYR A 152 18.41 -6.09 -0.14
C TYR A 152 18.20 -6.92 1.12
N ALA A 153 18.38 -8.24 0.99
CA ALA A 153 18.46 -9.16 2.12
C ALA A 153 19.65 -10.09 1.94
N GLN A 154 20.43 -10.27 3.03
CA GLN A 154 21.54 -11.19 3.09
C GLN A 154 21.11 -12.49 3.79
N LEU A 155 21.35 -13.64 3.17
CA LEU A 155 21.12 -14.94 3.77
C LEU A 155 22.44 -15.62 4.17
N ARG A 156 22.41 -16.45 5.20
CA ARG A 156 23.59 -17.17 5.74
C ARG A 156 23.96 -18.42 4.92
N VAL A 157 23.96 -18.28 3.60
CA VAL A 157 24.34 -19.34 2.63
C VAL A 157 25.36 -18.82 1.64
N LEU A 158 26.18 -19.72 1.06
CA LEU A 158 27.16 -19.36 0.04
C LEU A 158 26.53 -19.01 -1.32
N SER A 159 25.40 -19.66 -1.64
CA SER A 159 24.72 -19.50 -2.93
C SER A 159 23.21 -19.50 -2.72
N ILE A 160 22.51 -18.54 -3.33
CA ILE A 160 21.07 -18.44 -3.23
C ILE A 160 20.41 -19.32 -4.30
N PRO A 161 19.55 -20.28 -3.92
CA PRO A 161 18.80 -21.08 -4.91
C PRO A 161 17.91 -20.18 -5.78
N ASN A 162 17.78 -20.49 -7.07
CA ASN A 162 16.89 -19.72 -7.98
C ASN A 162 15.43 -19.71 -7.53
N ASN A 163 14.99 -20.78 -6.87
CA ASN A 163 13.64 -20.96 -6.33
C ASN A 163 13.61 -20.88 -4.80
N VAL A 164 14.46 -20.02 -4.20
CA VAL A 164 14.54 -19.87 -2.73
C VAL A 164 13.16 -19.67 -2.13
N ASP A 165 12.83 -20.50 -1.14
CA ASP A 165 11.60 -20.37 -0.36
C ASP A 165 11.86 -19.57 0.91
N VAL A 166 11.52 -18.28 0.88
CA VAL A 166 11.68 -17.35 2.01
C VAL A 166 10.71 -17.62 3.18
N LEU A 167 9.81 -18.60 3.06
CA LEU A 167 8.99 -19.07 4.19
C LEU A 167 9.69 -20.23 4.93
N ASN A 168 10.66 -20.91 4.30
CA ASN A 168 11.41 -21.97 4.93
C ASN A 168 12.30 -21.42 6.06
N PRO A 169 12.14 -21.90 7.32
CA PRO A 169 12.91 -21.43 8.46
C PRO A 169 14.43 -21.58 8.31
N PHE A 170 14.89 -22.50 7.47
CA PHE A 170 16.33 -22.70 7.20
C PHE A 170 16.98 -21.40 6.69
N PHE A 171 16.33 -20.68 5.77
CA PHE A 171 16.87 -19.45 5.21
C PHE A 171 16.71 -18.22 6.13
N LEU A 172 15.97 -18.37 7.23
CA LEU A 172 15.67 -17.29 8.17
C LEU A 172 16.55 -17.36 9.44
N ARG A 173 17.44 -18.35 9.53
CA ARG A 173 18.33 -18.51 10.69
C ARG A 173 19.43 -17.45 10.64
N ASP A 174 19.68 -16.82 11.78
CA ASP A 174 20.81 -15.91 12.03
C ASP A 174 20.92 -14.75 11.03
N ILE A 175 19.82 -14.35 10.39
CA ILE A 175 19.77 -13.17 9.53
C ILE A 175 19.69 -11.90 10.40
N ASP A 176 20.27 -10.82 9.90
CA ASP A 176 20.22 -9.52 10.54
C ASP A 176 18.81 -8.88 10.48
N GLU A 177 18.57 -7.89 11.34
CA GLU A 177 17.28 -7.20 11.44
C GLU A 177 16.87 -6.50 10.13
N THR A 178 17.84 -5.95 9.39
CA THR A 178 17.58 -5.27 8.11
C THR A 178 17.14 -6.27 7.05
N SER A 179 17.81 -7.39 6.93
CA SER A 179 17.44 -8.50 6.04
C SER A 179 16.07 -9.08 6.40
N TRP A 180 15.78 -9.24 7.70
CA TRP A 180 14.47 -9.69 8.18
C TRP A 180 13.35 -8.75 7.75
N LYS A 181 13.55 -7.43 7.93
CA LYS A 181 12.59 -6.40 7.47
C LYS A 181 12.40 -6.41 5.96
N SER A 182 13.49 -6.56 5.21
CA SER A 182 13.47 -6.61 3.74
C SER A 182 12.70 -7.82 3.21
N LEU A 183 12.81 -8.97 3.87
CA LEU A 183 12.10 -10.20 3.52
C LEU A 183 10.59 -10.15 3.83
N SER A 184 10.16 -9.30 4.77
CA SER A 184 8.79 -9.29 5.28
C SER A 184 7.74 -9.09 4.18
N GLY A 185 8.00 -8.22 3.20
CA GLY A 185 7.08 -7.96 2.08
C GLY A 185 6.88 -9.17 1.17
N VAL A 186 7.99 -9.85 0.80
CA VAL A 186 7.93 -11.06 -0.04
C VAL A 186 7.23 -12.21 0.71
N ARG A 187 7.54 -12.37 1.99
CA ARG A 187 6.93 -13.40 2.85
C ARG A 187 5.43 -13.18 2.98
N ALA A 188 5.00 -11.94 3.27
CA ALA A 188 3.58 -11.60 3.36
C ALA A 188 2.84 -11.88 2.05
N ASN A 189 3.41 -11.51 0.90
CA ASN A 189 2.82 -11.80 -0.40
C ASN A 189 2.67 -13.30 -0.65
N LYS A 190 3.71 -14.09 -0.37
CA LYS A 190 3.66 -15.56 -0.53
C LYS A 190 2.57 -16.18 0.34
N CYS A 191 2.47 -15.78 1.61
CA CYS A 191 1.42 -16.26 2.51
C CYS A 191 0.02 -15.90 1.99
N ILE A 192 -0.20 -14.65 1.57
CA ILE A 192 -1.48 -14.22 1.02
C ILE A 192 -1.87 -15.08 -0.19
N LEU A 193 -0.94 -15.29 -1.15
CA LEU A 193 -1.20 -16.07 -2.34
C LEU A 193 -1.48 -17.56 -2.06
N GLN A 194 -0.95 -18.10 -0.96
CA GLN A 194 -1.23 -19.49 -0.52
C GLN A 194 -2.57 -19.63 0.20
N LEU A 195 -3.07 -18.55 0.81
CA LEU A 195 -4.29 -18.57 1.63
C LEU A 195 -5.56 -18.25 0.85
N VAL A 196 -5.46 -17.55 -0.29
CA VAL A 196 -6.65 -17.18 -1.06
C VAL A 196 -7.19 -18.34 -1.88
N PRO A 197 -8.50 -18.64 -1.79
CA PRO A 197 -9.10 -19.79 -2.51
C PRO A 197 -9.10 -19.62 -4.04
N SER A 198 -9.28 -18.38 -4.52
CA SER A 198 -9.26 -18.02 -5.93
C SER A 198 -8.39 -16.80 -6.15
N LEU A 199 -7.28 -17.00 -6.87
CA LEU A 199 -6.35 -15.90 -7.20
C LEU A 199 -7.03 -14.82 -8.05
N GLU A 200 -7.84 -15.21 -9.04
CA GLU A 200 -8.53 -14.29 -9.94
C GLU A 200 -9.52 -13.37 -9.19
N LEU A 201 -10.35 -13.96 -8.33
CA LEU A 201 -11.32 -13.19 -7.52
C LEU A 201 -10.61 -12.27 -6.53
N PHE A 202 -9.57 -12.77 -5.85
CA PHE A 202 -8.74 -11.96 -4.97
C PHE A 202 -8.12 -10.76 -5.68
N GLN A 203 -7.50 -10.98 -6.84
CA GLN A 203 -6.89 -9.91 -7.63
C GLN A 203 -7.93 -8.88 -8.07
N SER A 204 -9.09 -9.34 -8.52
CA SER A 204 -10.19 -8.47 -8.96
C SER A 204 -10.75 -7.64 -7.78
N LEU A 205 -11.01 -8.28 -6.64
CA LEU A 205 -11.44 -7.60 -5.41
C LEU A 205 -10.41 -6.56 -4.97
N LEU A 206 -9.13 -6.94 -4.90
CA LEU A 206 -8.07 -6.05 -4.46
C LEU A 206 -7.89 -4.83 -5.39
N ARG A 207 -8.05 -5.00 -6.71
CA ARG A 207 -8.07 -3.87 -7.66
C ARG A 207 -9.21 -2.91 -7.37
N CYS A 208 -10.43 -3.43 -7.16
CA CYS A 208 -11.59 -2.62 -6.80
C CYS A 208 -11.38 -1.86 -5.48
N VAL A 209 -10.92 -2.53 -4.44
CA VAL A 209 -10.68 -1.94 -3.12
C VAL A 209 -9.57 -0.87 -3.18
N LYS A 210 -8.49 -1.11 -3.92
CA LYS A 210 -7.44 -0.11 -4.14
C LYS A 210 -7.94 1.12 -4.90
N LEU A 211 -8.76 0.93 -5.94
CA LEU A 211 -9.37 2.04 -6.69
C LEU A 211 -10.26 2.88 -5.78
N TRP A 212 -11.17 2.21 -5.04
CA TRP A 212 -12.02 2.87 -4.06
C TRP A 212 -11.21 3.68 -3.05
N ALA A 213 -10.23 3.04 -2.43
CA ALA A 213 -9.44 3.69 -1.39
C ALA A 213 -8.65 4.91 -1.90
N LYS A 214 -8.09 4.82 -3.11
CA LYS A 214 -7.41 5.96 -3.77
C LYS A 214 -8.39 7.09 -4.08
N ARG A 215 -9.54 6.79 -4.68
CA ARG A 215 -10.54 7.80 -5.06
C ARG A 215 -11.21 8.45 -3.85
N ARG A 216 -11.41 7.68 -2.78
CA ARG A 216 -12.01 8.20 -1.55
C ARG A 216 -10.99 8.83 -0.59
N GLY A 217 -9.71 8.88 -0.97
CA GLY A 217 -8.65 9.49 -0.16
C GLY A 217 -8.39 8.76 1.16
N VAL A 218 -8.56 7.43 1.18
CA VAL A 218 -8.26 6.56 2.34
C VAL A 218 -7.15 5.55 2.05
N TYR A 219 -6.27 5.88 1.10
CA TYR A 219 -5.12 5.08 0.71
C TYR A 219 -3.80 5.79 0.97
N GLY A 220 -2.84 5.10 1.55
CA GLY A 220 -1.47 5.59 1.75
C GLY A 220 -1.05 5.64 3.22
N ASN A 221 -0.17 4.71 3.63
CA ASN A 221 0.24 4.58 5.02
C ASN A 221 0.95 5.82 5.57
N LEU A 222 1.77 6.50 4.77
CA LEU A 222 2.46 7.73 5.20
C LEU A 222 1.49 8.89 5.49
N ASN A 223 0.32 8.88 4.88
CA ASN A 223 -0.74 9.86 5.13
C ASN A 223 -1.71 9.43 6.26
N GLY A 224 -1.37 8.40 7.02
CA GLY A 224 -2.23 7.91 8.10
C GLY A 224 -3.37 7.00 7.67
N PHE A 225 -3.37 6.49 6.44
CA PHE A 225 -4.39 5.58 5.91
C PHE A 225 -3.87 4.16 5.71
N LEU A 226 -4.75 3.27 5.25
CA LEU A 226 -4.37 1.89 4.93
C LEU A 226 -3.46 1.86 3.69
N GLY A 227 -2.34 1.12 3.77
CA GLY A 227 -1.43 0.90 2.65
C GLY A 227 -1.77 -0.35 1.84
N GLY A 228 -0.95 -0.64 0.81
CA GLY A 228 -1.17 -1.77 -0.10
C GLY A 228 -1.24 -3.13 0.59
N VAL A 229 -0.35 -3.40 1.55
CA VAL A 229 -0.34 -4.65 2.32
C VAL A 229 -1.57 -4.80 3.20
N HIS A 230 -2.03 -3.72 3.84
CA HIS A 230 -3.26 -3.72 4.64
C HIS A 230 -4.46 -4.11 3.76
N MET A 231 -4.62 -3.45 2.60
CA MET A 231 -5.71 -3.75 1.66
C MET A 231 -5.64 -5.19 1.14
N ALA A 232 -4.43 -5.71 0.89
CA ALA A 232 -4.26 -7.09 0.44
C ALA A 232 -4.69 -8.10 1.50
N ILE A 233 -4.35 -7.88 2.77
CA ILE A 233 -4.77 -8.74 3.88
C ILE A 233 -6.28 -8.67 4.10
N LEU A 234 -6.87 -7.46 4.10
CA LEU A 234 -8.33 -7.30 4.23
C LEU A 234 -9.08 -7.98 3.07
N ALA A 235 -8.59 -7.84 1.83
CA ALA A 235 -9.19 -8.52 0.68
C ALA A 235 -9.04 -10.06 0.77
N ALA A 236 -7.87 -10.56 1.19
CA ALA A 236 -7.64 -11.99 1.37
C ALA A 236 -8.54 -12.56 2.47
N PHE A 237 -8.75 -11.83 3.57
CA PHE A 237 -9.67 -12.20 4.65
C PHE A 237 -11.09 -12.44 4.11
N VAL A 238 -11.60 -11.50 3.31
CA VAL A 238 -12.94 -11.62 2.72
C VAL A 238 -13.02 -12.79 1.74
N CYS A 239 -12.00 -13.00 0.91
CA CYS A 239 -11.95 -14.14 -0.02
C CYS A 239 -11.92 -15.50 0.70
N GLY A 240 -11.29 -15.58 1.87
CA GLY A 240 -11.25 -16.81 2.68
C GLY A 240 -12.59 -17.13 3.36
N TYR A 241 -13.44 -16.12 3.57
CA TYR A 241 -14.72 -16.28 4.27
C TYR A 241 -15.81 -16.95 3.40
N GLU A 242 -15.78 -16.73 2.07
CA GLU A 242 -16.78 -17.29 1.14
C GLU A 242 -16.11 -18.00 -0.04
N SER A 243 -16.14 -19.33 -0.05
CA SER A 243 -15.48 -20.14 -1.08
C SER A 243 -16.16 -20.12 -2.46
N ASN A 244 -17.47 -19.79 -2.53
CA ASN A 244 -18.28 -19.76 -3.75
C ASN A 244 -18.83 -18.37 -4.10
N ALA A 245 -18.16 -17.31 -3.65
CA ALA A 245 -18.61 -15.94 -3.84
C ALA A 245 -18.42 -15.46 -5.29
N THR A 246 -19.29 -14.56 -5.74
CA THR A 246 -19.07 -13.77 -6.96
C THR A 246 -18.26 -12.51 -6.64
N LEU A 247 -17.69 -11.84 -7.64
CA LEU A 247 -16.92 -10.62 -7.41
C LEU A 247 -17.76 -9.51 -6.76
N SER A 248 -19.02 -9.39 -7.17
CA SER A 248 -19.95 -8.41 -6.62
C SER A 248 -20.27 -8.68 -5.16
N SER A 249 -20.49 -9.97 -4.78
CA SER A 249 -20.74 -10.36 -3.39
C SER A 249 -19.51 -10.13 -2.52
N LEU A 250 -18.30 -10.48 -2.99
CA LEU A 250 -17.06 -10.23 -2.27
C LEU A 250 -16.84 -8.74 -2.00
N LEU A 251 -17.12 -7.87 -2.98
CA LEU A 251 -16.96 -6.42 -2.80
C LEU A 251 -18.01 -5.86 -1.82
N ALA A 252 -19.25 -6.32 -1.88
CA ALA A 252 -20.30 -5.93 -0.92
C ALA A 252 -19.95 -6.40 0.50
N ASN A 253 -19.48 -7.65 0.64
CA ASN A 253 -19.07 -8.23 1.92
C ASN A 253 -17.82 -7.57 2.49
N PHE A 254 -16.90 -7.11 1.65
CA PHE A 254 -15.74 -6.31 2.11
C PHE A 254 -16.22 -5.08 2.89
N PHE A 255 -17.15 -4.32 2.35
CA PHE A 255 -17.67 -3.14 3.04
C PHE A 255 -18.53 -3.49 4.24
N TYR A 256 -19.37 -4.52 4.13
CA TYR A 256 -20.19 -5.00 5.26
C TYR A 256 -19.33 -5.41 6.47
N ILE A 257 -18.35 -6.27 6.24
CA ILE A 257 -17.49 -6.81 7.30
C ILE A 257 -16.73 -5.67 8.00
N PHE A 258 -16.04 -4.80 7.25
CA PHE A 258 -15.18 -3.79 7.87
C PHE A 258 -15.93 -2.56 8.36
N ALA A 259 -17.14 -2.28 7.90
CA ALA A 259 -18.02 -1.28 8.50
C ALA A 259 -18.53 -1.72 9.90
N HIS A 260 -18.65 -3.04 10.13
CA HIS A 260 -19.16 -3.60 11.41
C HIS A 260 -18.06 -4.28 12.24
N TRP A 261 -16.80 -4.24 11.78
CA TRP A 261 -15.67 -4.83 12.50
C TRP A 261 -15.49 -4.17 13.87
N GLN A 262 -15.31 -4.98 14.90
CA GLN A 262 -15.12 -4.51 16.27
C GLN A 262 -13.67 -4.05 16.51
N TRP A 263 -13.27 -2.94 15.87
CA TRP A 263 -11.95 -2.35 16.11
C TRP A 263 -11.79 -1.94 17.58
N PRO A 264 -10.63 -2.18 18.24
CA PRO A 264 -9.34 -2.61 17.66
C PRO A 264 -9.10 -4.12 17.68
N THR A 265 -10.11 -4.97 17.52
CA THR A 265 -9.88 -6.41 17.30
C THR A 265 -9.00 -6.62 16.08
N PRO A 266 -7.90 -7.40 16.19
CA PRO A 266 -7.01 -7.64 15.07
C PRO A 266 -7.68 -8.38 13.92
N VAL A 267 -7.33 -8.01 12.67
CA VAL A 267 -7.63 -8.84 11.50
C VAL A 267 -6.49 -9.83 11.29
N VAL A 268 -6.80 -11.13 11.31
CA VAL A 268 -5.85 -12.24 11.23
C VAL A 268 -6.29 -13.20 10.14
N LEU A 269 -5.37 -13.60 9.24
CA LEU A 269 -5.66 -14.58 8.18
C LEU A 269 -5.46 -16.03 8.62
N LEU A 270 -4.55 -16.27 9.55
CA LEU A 270 -4.25 -17.57 10.13
C LEU A 270 -4.50 -17.48 11.62
N GLU A 271 -5.40 -18.30 12.14
CA GLU A 271 -5.54 -18.48 13.58
C GLU A 271 -4.34 -19.27 14.08
N ASP A 272 -3.35 -18.54 14.61
CA ASP A 272 -2.29 -19.16 15.38
C ASP A 272 -2.86 -19.66 16.70
N THR A 273 -2.45 -20.85 17.09
CA THR A 273 -2.90 -21.55 18.31
C THR A 273 -2.53 -20.82 19.62
N TYR A 274 -1.79 -19.74 19.53
CA TYR A 274 -1.38 -18.92 20.68
C TYR A 274 -1.81 -17.46 20.50
N PRO A 275 -2.67 -16.95 21.37
CA PRO A 275 -3.01 -15.52 21.35
C PRO A 275 -1.74 -14.69 21.62
N ALA A 276 -1.58 -13.62 20.86
CA ALA A 276 -0.49 -12.66 21.12
C ALA A 276 -0.61 -12.13 22.56
N THR A 277 0.49 -12.21 23.31
CA THR A 277 0.53 -11.63 24.65
C THR A 277 0.64 -10.11 24.54
N GLY A 278 -0.40 -9.39 24.93
CA GLY A 278 -0.44 -7.92 24.96
C GLY A 278 -1.58 -7.31 24.13
N ALA A 279 -1.85 -6.03 24.39
CA ALA A 279 -2.85 -5.29 23.62
C ALA A 279 -2.38 -5.09 22.17
N PRO A 280 -3.26 -5.28 21.16
CA PRO A 280 -2.89 -5.07 19.77
C PRO A 280 -2.51 -3.60 19.53
N PRO A 281 -1.46 -3.32 18.71
CA PRO A 281 -1.00 -1.96 18.49
C PRO A 281 -1.96 -1.16 17.60
N GLY A 282 -2.30 0.05 18.03
CA GLY A 282 -3.03 1.03 17.21
C GLY A 282 -4.54 0.80 17.12
N LEU A 283 -5.19 1.61 16.29
CA LEU A 283 -6.66 1.68 16.16
C LEU A 283 -7.22 0.60 15.21
N MET A 284 -6.43 0.16 14.22
CA MET A 284 -6.81 -0.86 13.24
C MET A 284 -5.67 -1.87 13.09
N PRO A 285 -5.49 -2.78 14.04
CA PRO A 285 -4.41 -3.76 13.97
C PRO A 285 -4.71 -4.83 12.90
N ILE A 286 -3.76 -5.01 11.98
CA ILE A 286 -3.82 -6.01 10.91
C ILE A 286 -2.55 -6.83 11.00
N GLN A 287 -2.68 -8.12 11.22
CA GLN A 287 -1.55 -9.02 11.43
C GLN A 287 -0.97 -9.48 10.10
N LEU A 288 0.37 -9.54 10.02
CA LEU A 288 1.08 -10.12 8.88
C LEU A 288 0.90 -11.65 8.89
N PRO A 289 0.57 -12.26 7.74
CA PRO A 289 0.24 -13.69 7.68
C PRO A 289 1.47 -14.64 7.68
N CYS A 290 2.65 -14.16 8.00
CA CYS A 290 3.90 -14.92 7.85
C CYS A 290 4.60 -15.28 9.17
N GLY A 291 3.83 -15.56 10.22
CA GLY A 291 4.31 -16.01 11.54
C GLY A 291 4.82 -14.88 12.44
N SER A 292 5.01 -15.22 13.75
CA SER A 292 5.52 -14.31 14.79
C SER A 292 4.68 -13.09 15.14
N HIS A 293 3.34 -13.17 15.20
CA HIS A 293 2.47 -12.11 15.79
C HIS A 293 2.82 -10.66 15.41
N GLN A 294 3.44 -10.46 14.23
CA GLN A 294 3.81 -9.13 13.76
C GLN A 294 2.63 -8.45 13.09
N TYR A 295 2.40 -7.22 13.47
CA TYR A 295 1.37 -6.37 12.85
C TYR A 295 1.96 -5.52 11.72
N CYS A 296 1.13 -5.24 10.73
CA CYS A 296 1.47 -4.25 9.71
C CYS A 296 1.75 -2.91 10.38
N ASN A 297 2.82 -2.22 9.96
CA ASN A 297 3.10 -0.88 10.45
C ASN A 297 1.98 0.07 10.00
N SER A 298 1.23 0.62 10.95
CA SER A 298 0.12 1.53 10.71
C SER A 298 0.40 2.91 11.28
N ASN A 299 0.15 3.95 10.48
CA ASN A 299 0.21 5.35 10.87
C ASN A 299 -1.18 5.96 11.12
N ILE A 300 -2.20 5.13 11.25
CA ILE A 300 -3.59 5.56 11.49
C ILE A 300 -3.66 6.34 12.79
N THR A 301 -4.28 7.54 12.73
CA THR A 301 -4.59 8.40 13.85
C THR A 301 -6.11 8.44 14.07
N ARG A 302 -6.57 9.20 15.07
CA ARG A 302 -8.00 9.34 15.34
C ARG A 302 -8.77 9.88 14.13
N SER A 303 -8.29 10.92 13.47
CA SER A 303 -8.98 11.52 12.32
C SER A 303 -9.07 10.57 11.14
N THR A 304 -7.96 9.91 10.80
CA THR A 304 -7.92 8.99 9.66
C THR A 304 -8.72 7.71 9.94
N PHE A 305 -8.76 7.26 11.18
CA PHE A 305 -9.64 6.16 11.61
C PHE A 305 -11.12 6.50 11.35
N TYR A 306 -11.58 7.68 11.80
CA TYR A 306 -12.97 8.10 11.58
C TYR A 306 -13.31 8.20 10.09
N LYS A 307 -12.40 8.73 9.27
CA LYS A 307 -12.60 8.79 7.83
C LYS A 307 -12.67 7.40 7.20
N ILE A 308 -11.76 6.48 7.56
CA ILE A 308 -11.78 5.10 7.05
C ILE A 308 -13.11 4.42 7.41
N MET A 309 -13.57 4.56 8.66
CA MET A 309 -14.84 3.98 9.12
C MET A 309 -16.04 4.58 8.40
N ALA A 310 -16.07 5.91 8.20
CA ALA A 310 -17.12 6.59 7.43
C ALA A 310 -17.18 6.09 5.97
N GLU A 311 -16.01 5.86 5.35
CA GLU A 311 -15.94 5.34 3.98
C GLU A 311 -16.26 3.85 3.86
N PHE A 312 -15.96 3.02 4.87
CA PHE A 312 -16.47 1.65 4.94
C PHE A 312 -17.99 1.64 5.05
N LEU A 313 -18.57 2.45 5.93
CA LEU A 313 -20.02 2.55 6.10
C LEU A 313 -20.71 3.10 4.83
N ARG A 314 -20.11 4.11 4.19
CA ARG A 314 -20.61 4.61 2.89
C ARG A 314 -20.59 3.48 1.85
N GLY A 315 -19.48 2.75 1.76
CA GLY A 315 -19.34 1.62 0.85
C GLY A 315 -20.42 0.56 1.10
N HIS A 316 -20.63 0.17 2.35
CA HIS A 316 -21.71 -0.75 2.74
C HIS A 316 -23.10 -0.24 2.33
N ASN A 317 -23.43 1.01 2.65
CA ASN A 317 -24.73 1.60 2.31
C ASN A 317 -24.98 1.65 0.80
N LEU A 318 -23.95 1.86 0.00
CA LEU A 318 -24.05 1.86 -1.45
C LEU A 318 -24.14 0.45 -2.04
N THR A 319 -23.48 -0.54 -1.44
CA THR A 319 -23.38 -1.89 -2.01
C THR A 319 -24.41 -2.89 -1.48
N LYS A 320 -25.10 -2.60 -0.36
CA LYS A 320 -26.11 -3.52 0.23
C LYS A 320 -27.20 -3.97 -0.74
N ASP A 321 -27.48 -3.18 -1.77
CA ASP A 321 -28.54 -3.40 -2.74
C ASP A 321 -27.99 -3.73 -4.15
N TYR A 322 -26.79 -4.27 -4.27
CA TYR A 322 -26.06 -4.49 -5.53
C TYR A 322 -26.79 -5.44 -6.51
N LEU A 323 -27.75 -6.24 -6.03
CA LEU A 323 -28.58 -7.11 -6.87
C LEU A 323 -29.82 -6.43 -7.44
N LYS A 324 -30.13 -5.20 -7.02
CA LYS A 324 -31.31 -4.48 -7.54
C LYS A 324 -31.13 -4.08 -9.01
N PRO A 325 -32.20 -4.12 -9.82
CA PRO A 325 -32.18 -3.55 -11.16
C PRO A 325 -31.71 -2.09 -11.14
N ASN A 326 -30.94 -1.68 -12.12
CA ASN A 326 -30.37 -0.32 -12.24
C ASN A 326 -29.31 0.06 -11.19
N PHE A 327 -28.75 -0.90 -10.45
CA PHE A 327 -27.62 -0.64 -9.58
C PHE A 327 -26.40 -0.20 -10.40
N SER A 328 -25.64 0.78 -9.88
CA SER A 328 -24.43 1.30 -10.55
C SER A 328 -23.25 1.36 -9.61
N TRP A 329 -22.18 0.65 -9.94
CA TRP A 329 -20.92 0.69 -9.21
C TRP A 329 -20.22 2.06 -9.25
N LYS A 330 -20.56 2.94 -10.20
CA LYS A 330 -19.90 4.26 -10.38
C LYS A 330 -19.92 5.09 -9.11
N ASN A 331 -21.02 5.08 -8.36
CA ASN A 331 -21.20 5.86 -7.14
C ASN A 331 -20.21 5.44 -6.04
N LEU A 332 -19.82 4.15 -6.01
CA LEU A 332 -18.82 3.64 -5.06
C LEU A 332 -17.45 4.29 -5.29
N PHE A 333 -17.11 4.50 -6.56
CA PHE A 333 -15.79 4.98 -6.98
C PHE A 333 -15.73 6.48 -7.31
N GLU A 334 -16.70 7.27 -6.87
CA GLU A 334 -16.63 8.73 -6.97
C GLU A 334 -15.42 9.31 -6.23
N LEU A 335 -14.84 10.37 -6.79
CA LEU A 335 -13.76 11.09 -6.13
C LEU A 335 -14.24 11.75 -4.84
N TYR A 336 -13.40 11.73 -3.80
CA TYR A 336 -13.70 12.45 -2.57
C TYR A 336 -13.62 13.96 -2.81
N PRO A 337 -14.70 14.72 -2.49
CA PRO A 337 -14.79 16.13 -2.85
C PRO A 337 -14.10 17.03 -1.81
N TYR A 338 -12.77 16.95 -1.66
CA TYR A 338 -12.00 17.68 -0.63
C TYR A 338 -12.35 19.16 -0.57
N ALA A 339 -12.35 19.86 -1.70
CA ALA A 339 -12.58 21.30 -1.75
C ALA A 339 -13.98 21.71 -1.28
N ASN A 340 -14.96 20.80 -1.39
CA ASN A 340 -16.36 21.06 -1.01
C ASN A 340 -16.67 20.55 0.40
N THR A 341 -15.77 19.75 1.01
CA THR A 341 -16.01 19.09 2.30
C THR A 341 -15.52 19.97 3.47
N TYR A 342 -14.44 20.70 3.26
CA TYR A 342 -13.80 21.49 4.30
C TYR A 342 -13.78 22.98 3.94
N THR A 343 -13.99 23.84 4.94
CA THR A 343 -13.86 25.28 4.79
C THR A 343 -12.42 25.74 4.98
N TRP A 344 -11.66 25.02 5.82
CA TRP A 344 -10.29 25.34 6.18
C TRP A 344 -9.34 24.19 5.87
N PHE A 345 -8.09 24.52 5.54
CA PHE A 345 -7.03 23.58 5.23
C PHE A 345 -5.71 23.96 5.89
N THR A 346 -4.98 22.96 6.37
CA THR A 346 -3.55 23.13 6.63
C THR A 346 -2.81 23.01 5.31
N LYS A 347 -2.14 24.08 4.91
CA LYS A 347 -1.21 24.10 3.79
C LYS A 347 0.18 23.71 4.29
N ILE A 348 0.79 22.68 3.71
CA ILE A 348 2.13 22.20 4.01
C ILE A 348 2.99 22.46 2.77
N TYR A 349 3.85 23.50 2.85
CA TYR A 349 4.74 23.90 1.77
C TYR A 349 6.14 23.34 2.02
N LEU A 350 6.69 22.61 1.04
CA LEU A 350 8.02 22.04 1.06
C LEU A 350 8.80 22.55 -0.14
N SER A 351 10.04 23.02 0.04
CA SER A 351 10.91 23.44 -1.05
C SER A 351 12.37 23.04 -0.79
N ALA A 352 13.15 22.93 -1.86
CA ALA A 352 14.58 22.66 -1.81
C ALA A 352 15.32 23.41 -2.93
N ALA A 353 16.67 23.33 -2.94
CA ALA A 353 17.51 24.05 -3.88
C ALA A 353 17.31 23.54 -5.34
N ASN A 354 17.14 22.24 -5.52
CA ASN A 354 16.92 21.60 -6.80
C ASN A 354 15.90 20.46 -6.69
N GLN A 355 15.53 19.84 -7.80
CA GLN A 355 14.48 18.81 -7.87
C GLN A 355 14.90 17.47 -7.22
N GLU A 356 16.17 17.13 -7.23
CA GLU A 356 16.69 15.92 -6.60
C GLU A 356 16.63 16.04 -5.08
N ASP A 357 17.17 17.14 -4.54
CA ASP A 357 17.10 17.47 -3.11
C ASP A 357 15.65 17.53 -2.62
N LEU A 358 14.74 18.11 -3.43
CA LEU A 358 13.33 18.18 -3.10
C LEU A 358 12.70 16.78 -2.98
N SER A 359 13.05 15.86 -3.87
CA SER A 359 12.51 14.49 -3.83
C SER A 359 12.89 13.77 -2.53
N ASP A 360 14.16 13.86 -2.14
CA ASP A 360 14.67 13.25 -0.91
C ASP A 360 14.09 13.93 0.34
N TRP A 361 14.02 15.26 0.32
CA TRP A 361 13.44 16.04 1.40
C TRP A 361 11.96 15.73 1.63
N VAL A 362 11.16 15.68 0.56
CA VAL A 362 9.73 15.33 0.63
C VAL A 362 9.55 13.92 1.17
N GLY A 363 10.37 12.96 0.73
CA GLY A 363 10.35 11.59 1.25
C GLY A 363 10.61 11.53 2.77
N TRP A 364 11.63 12.28 3.23
CA TRP A 364 11.95 12.41 4.65
C TRP A 364 10.82 13.02 5.47
N VAL A 365 10.27 14.15 5.02
CA VAL A 365 9.17 14.84 5.70
C VAL A 365 7.90 13.99 5.73
N LYS A 366 7.54 13.34 4.60
CA LYS A 366 6.38 12.43 4.54
C LYS A 366 6.48 11.26 5.51
N SER A 367 7.68 10.77 5.80
CA SER A 367 7.88 9.70 6.77
C SER A 367 7.51 10.11 8.20
N ARG A 368 7.36 11.41 8.46
CA ARG A 368 7.01 12.04 9.74
C ARG A 368 5.61 12.65 9.76
N PHE A 369 4.84 12.49 8.70
CA PHE A 369 3.47 13.03 8.60
C PHE A 369 2.55 12.55 9.72
N ARG A 370 2.78 11.35 10.27
CA ARG A 370 2.02 10.89 11.44
C ARG A 370 2.21 11.83 12.64
N CYS A 371 3.45 12.29 12.90
CA CYS A 371 3.72 13.22 14.01
C CYS A 371 3.04 14.58 13.76
N LEU A 372 3.13 15.10 12.53
CA LEU A 372 2.44 16.32 12.13
C LEU A 372 0.93 16.19 12.31
N LEU A 373 0.35 15.09 11.82
CA LEU A 373 -1.09 14.85 11.89
C LEU A 373 -1.59 14.83 13.34
N ILE A 374 -0.88 14.14 14.24
CA ILE A 374 -1.22 14.09 15.68
C ILE A 374 -1.20 15.51 16.26
N LYS A 375 -0.19 16.33 15.94
CA LYS A 375 -0.11 17.71 16.45
C LYS A 375 -1.23 18.61 15.91
N ILE A 376 -1.59 18.45 14.65
CA ILE A 376 -2.74 19.18 14.08
C ILE A 376 -4.05 18.71 14.76
N GLU A 377 -4.21 17.42 15.04
CA GLU A 377 -5.37 16.89 15.76
C GLU A 377 -5.49 17.45 17.20
N GLU A 378 -4.38 17.63 17.89
CA GLU A 378 -4.34 18.21 19.24
C GLU A 378 -4.84 19.66 19.25
N VAL A 379 -4.41 20.45 18.26
CA VAL A 379 -4.70 21.89 18.19
C VAL A 379 -6.06 22.19 17.54
N TYR A 380 -6.37 21.53 16.43
CA TYR A 380 -7.52 21.88 15.59
C TYR A 380 -8.69 20.87 15.65
N GLY A 381 -8.45 19.65 16.10
CA GLY A 381 -9.47 18.60 16.17
C GLY A 381 -9.34 17.58 15.07
N ILE A 382 -10.25 17.54 14.09
CA ILE A 382 -10.20 16.57 13.00
C ILE A 382 -9.41 17.12 11.82
N CYS A 383 -8.45 16.33 11.34
CA CYS A 383 -7.64 16.65 10.18
C CYS A 383 -7.71 15.52 9.14
N ASP A 384 -7.98 15.85 7.89
CA ASP A 384 -8.07 14.92 6.77
C ASP A 384 -6.90 15.10 5.81
N PRO A 385 -5.88 14.24 5.86
CA PRO A 385 -4.74 14.29 4.96
C PRO A 385 -5.15 14.00 3.52
N ASN A 386 -5.02 15.00 2.64
CA ASN A 386 -5.13 14.80 1.20
C ASN A 386 -3.77 14.37 0.64
N PRO A 387 -3.64 13.18 0.03
CA PRO A 387 -2.38 12.68 -0.51
C PRO A 387 -1.93 13.39 -1.80
N THR A 388 -2.77 14.24 -2.39
CA THR A 388 -2.46 14.92 -3.64
C THR A 388 -1.34 15.94 -3.46
N GLU A 389 -0.35 15.88 -4.34
CA GLU A 389 0.77 16.81 -4.41
C GLU A 389 0.45 17.93 -5.40
N TYR A 390 0.65 19.17 -4.96
CA TYR A 390 0.50 20.38 -5.76
C TYR A 390 1.85 21.07 -5.93
N VAL A 391 1.97 21.92 -6.94
CA VAL A 391 3.15 22.76 -7.18
C VAL A 391 2.73 24.23 -7.27
N GLU A 392 3.39 25.09 -6.53
CA GLU A 392 3.22 26.54 -6.69
C GLU A 392 4.10 27.06 -7.81
N THR A 393 3.48 27.57 -8.87
CA THR A 393 4.15 28.05 -10.07
C THR A 393 4.76 29.45 -9.92
N HIS A 394 4.38 30.19 -8.88
CA HIS A 394 4.86 31.57 -8.64
C HIS A 394 6.25 31.62 -8.00
N THR A 395 6.77 30.51 -7.52
CA THR A 395 8.09 30.41 -6.89
C THR A 395 9.12 29.85 -7.87
N LYS A 396 10.36 30.41 -7.84
CA LYS A 396 11.48 29.95 -8.68
C LYS A 396 12.06 28.62 -8.18
N GLN A 397 11.91 28.32 -6.90
CA GLN A 397 12.45 27.10 -6.30
C GLN A 397 11.52 25.91 -6.51
N PRO A 398 12.08 24.70 -6.74
CA PRO A 398 11.31 23.47 -6.74
C PRO A 398 10.54 23.32 -5.42
N ASN A 399 9.25 23.00 -5.52
CA ASN A 399 8.39 22.89 -4.35
C ASN A 399 7.30 21.84 -4.52
N ILE A 400 6.80 21.35 -3.40
CA ILE A 400 5.60 20.52 -3.30
C ILE A 400 4.74 21.04 -2.15
N VAL A 401 3.42 21.08 -2.38
CA VAL A 401 2.44 21.56 -1.41
C VAL A 401 1.37 20.51 -1.18
N PHE A 402 1.01 20.30 0.09
CA PHE A 402 -0.15 19.50 0.48
C PHE A 402 -1.19 20.39 1.13
N TYR A 403 -2.48 20.04 0.93
CA TYR A 403 -3.61 20.71 1.57
C TYR A 403 -4.43 19.68 2.34
N TRP A 404 -4.36 19.70 3.67
CA TRP A 404 -5.09 18.80 4.54
C TRP A 404 -6.34 19.46 5.08
N GLY A 405 -7.52 18.85 4.89
CA GLY A 405 -8.79 19.42 5.33
C GLY A 405 -8.89 19.50 6.86
N LEU A 406 -9.43 20.58 7.38
CA LEU A 406 -9.63 20.81 8.81
C LEU A 406 -11.11 20.89 9.14
N GLN A 407 -11.53 20.14 10.18
CA GLN A 407 -12.80 20.33 10.84
C GLN A 407 -12.51 20.94 12.22
N LEU A 408 -12.56 22.27 12.26
CA LEU A 408 -12.16 23.04 13.44
C LEU A 408 -13.17 22.89 14.58
N ARG A 409 -12.68 22.72 15.80
CA ARG A 409 -13.48 22.86 17.03
C ARG A 409 -13.65 24.34 17.42
N THR A 410 -12.60 25.13 17.23
CA THR A 410 -12.53 26.57 17.44
C THR A 410 -11.59 27.17 16.42
N ILE A 411 -11.88 28.37 15.92
CA ILE A 411 -10.99 29.08 14.99
C ILE A 411 -9.83 29.68 15.80
N ASN A 412 -8.75 28.92 15.97
CA ASN A 412 -7.50 29.43 16.55
C ASN A 412 -6.40 29.40 15.49
N VAL A 413 -6.30 30.45 14.70
CA VAL A 413 -5.30 30.58 13.62
C VAL A 413 -3.88 30.66 14.18
N SER A 414 -3.69 31.10 15.40
CA SER A 414 -2.36 31.27 16.03
C SER A 414 -1.69 29.96 16.46
N GLY A 415 -2.42 28.86 16.49
CA GLY A 415 -1.88 27.55 16.88
C GLY A 415 -0.92 26.92 15.86
N ILE A 416 -0.94 27.35 14.59
CA ILE A 416 -0.14 26.74 13.53
C ILE A 416 1.36 26.93 13.71
N GLU A 417 1.80 28.05 14.27
CA GLU A 417 3.22 28.33 14.54
C GLU A 417 3.80 27.37 15.58
N SER A 418 3.01 27.03 16.60
CA SER A 418 3.40 26.02 17.59
C SER A 418 3.52 24.63 16.96
N VAL A 419 2.57 24.24 16.10
CA VAL A 419 2.60 22.99 15.36
C VAL A 419 3.83 22.92 14.44
N GLU A 420 4.13 24.00 13.72
CA GLU A 420 5.31 24.09 12.85
C GLU A 420 6.59 23.92 13.65
N THR A 421 6.73 24.65 14.77
CA THR A 421 7.92 24.59 15.64
C THR A 421 8.17 23.17 16.17
N GLU A 422 7.12 22.49 16.65
CA GLU A 422 7.26 21.11 17.14
C GLU A 422 7.54 20.12 16.01
N PHE A 423 6.91 20.31 14.86
CA PHE A 423 7.14 19.46 13.71
C PHE A 423 8.58 19.60 13.18
N LEU A 424 9.10 20.83 13.10
CA LEU A 424 10.50 21.10 12.74
C LEU A 424 11.48 20.43 13.72
N LYS A 425 11.21 20.45 15.03
CA LYS A 425 12.02 19.70 16.00
C LYS A 425 12.04 18.20 15.69
N ASN A 426 10.88 17.62 15.35
CA ASN A 426 10.77 16.21 15.01
C ASN A 426 11.50 15.87 13.70
N VAL A 427 11.39 16.72 12.68
CA VAL A 427 12.08 16.55 11.39
C VAL A 427 13.60 16.62 11.57
N ASN A 428 14.08 17.54 12.42
CA ASN A 428 15.50 17.77 12.65
C ASN A 428 16.12 16.81 13.69
N SER A 429 15.31 16.08 14.45
CA SER A 429 15.80 15.12 15.46
C SER A 429 16.34 13.82 14.86
N GLY A 430 16.19 13.60 13.56
CA GLY A 430 16.67 12.41 12.87
C GLY A 430 18.00 12.61 12.11
N SER A 431 18.63 11.52 11.70
CA SER A 431 19.90 11.51 10.97
C SER A 431 19.72 11.69 9.46
N PHE A 432 18.99 12.73 9.04
CA PHE A 432 18.89 13.02 7.60
C PHE A 432 20.25 13.46 7.06
N GLN A 433 20.76 12.75 6.07
CA GLN A 433 22.08 13.03 5.46
C GLN A 433 22.00 13.86 4.17
N GLY A 434 20.79 14.15 3.70
CA GLY A 434 20.56 14.98 2.51
C GLY A 434 20.54 16.47 2.81
N PRO A 435 20.50 17.32 1.78
CA PRO A 435 20.31 18.76 1.94
C PRO A 435 18.95 19.06 2.56
N VAL A 436 18.96 19.81 3.65
CA VAL A 436 17.74 20.23 4.38
C VAL A 436 17.01 21.29 3.57
N GLY A 437 15.79 20.99 3.15
CA GLY A 437 14.89 21.94 2.51
C GLY A 437 14.11 22.79 3.51
N ARG A 438 13.22 23.63 3.00
CA ARG A 438 12.33 24.48 3.79
C ARG A 438 10.98 23.80 4.02
N ILE A 439 10.44 23.94 5.23
CA ILE A 439 9.04 23.60 5.58
C ILE A 439 8.36 24.89 6.01
N GLN A 440 7.11 25.07 5.60
CA GLN A 440 6.26 26.14 6.08
C GLN A 440 4.82 25.64 6.21
N LEU A 441 4.21 25.87 7.36
CA LEU A 441 2.81 25.54 7.62
C LEU A 441 1.97 26.83 7.66
N SER A 442 0.76 26.77 7.14
CA SER A 442 -0.23 27.83 7.28
C SER A 442 -1.65 27.27 7.24
N VAL A 443 -2.61 28.00 7.76
CA VAL A 443 -4.03 27.68 7.64
C VAL A 443 -4.62 28.56 6.56
N VAL A 444 -5.31 27.96 5.59
CA VAL A 444 -5.88 28.65 4.43
C VAL A 444 -7.35 28.27 4.25
N GLU A 445 -8.12 29.15 3.63
CA GLU A 445 -9.51 28.88 3.26
C GLU A 445 -9.61 28.05 1.98
N ALA A 446 -10.75 27.37 1.79
CA ALA A 446 -11.06 26.61 0.57
C ALA A 446 -10.98 27.46 -0.71
N SER A 447 -11.26 28.75 -0.61
CA SER A 447 -11.14 29.73 -1.70
C SER A 447 -9.71 29.91 -2.24
N GLN A 448 -8.70 29.58 -1.42
CA GLN A 448 -7.27 29.70 -1.72
C GLN A 448 -6.66 28.40 -2.26
N LEU A 449 -7.45 27.34 -2.39
CA LEU A 449 -6.97 26.09 -3.00
C LEU A 449 -6.65 26.29 -4.49
N PRO A 450 -5.62 25.61 -5.02
CA PRO A 450 -5.28 25.67 -6.43
C PRO A 450 -6.46 25.18 -7.28
N LYS A 451 -6.80 25.94 -8.32
CA LYS A 451 -7.83 25.53 -9.28
C LYS A 451 -7.33 24.35 -10.11
N ASN A 452 -8.26 23.46 -10.50
CA ASN A 452 -7.95 22.23 -11.25
C ASN A 452 -6.99 22.49 -12.44
N GLY A 453 -5.76 21.99 -12.36
CA GLY A 453 -4.69 22.13 -13.38
C GLY A 453 -3.28 22.26 -12.81
N GLU A 454 -3.11 22.59 -11.54
CA GLU A 454 -1.80 22.81 -10.89
C GLU A 454 -1.30 21.58 -10.09
N CYS A 455 -1.79 20.38 -10.42
CA CYS A 455 -1.36 19.14 -9.76
C CYS A 455 0.01 18.67 -10.29
N ALA A 456 0.94 18.33 -9.39
CA ALA A 456 2.30 17.87 -9.73
C ALA A 456 2.33 16.61 -10.61
N SER A 457 1.30 15.77 -10.56
CA SER A 457 1.18 14.56 -11.38
C SER A 457 1.08 14.85 -12.90
N ASN A 458 0.65 16.06 -13.30
CA ASN A 458 0.55 16.43 -14.72
C ASN A 458 1.89 16.84 -15.38
N ASN A 459 2.95 17.04 -14.60
CA ASN A 459 4.26 17.44 -15.12
C ASN A 459 5.22 16.25 -15.37
N ARG A 460 4.88 15.03 -14.91
CA ARG A 460 5.74 13.83 -15.08
C ARG A 460 5.44 13.00 -16.33
N SER A 461 4.34 13.26 -17.05
CA SER A 461 4.01 12.54 -18.31
C SER A 461 3.36 13.46 -19.35
N LYS A 462 4.17 14.20 -20.09
CA LYS A 462 3.75 14.71 -21.41
C LYS A 462 3.81 13.58 -22.42
N LYS A 463 2.86 12.65 -22.37
CA LYS A 463 2.34 11.79 -23.45
C LYS A 463 1.42 10.73 -22.81
N VAL A 464 0.16 11.03 -22.65
CA VAL A 464 -0.98 10.12 -22.82
C VAL A 464 -2.26 10.91 -22.56
N THR A 465 -3.03 11.06 -23.60
CA THR A 465 -4.49 11.31 -23.72
C THR A 465 -5.18 12.13 -22.62
N LYS A 466 -5.53 13.35 -23.02
CA LYS A 466 -6.57 14.19 -22.44
C LYS A 466 -7.86 13.38 -22.19
N THR A 467 -8.12 13.02 -20.94
CA THR A 467 -9.47 12.78 -20.47
C THR A 467 -9.72 13.67 -19.27
N CYS A 468 -9.77 14.96 -19.56
CA CYS A 468 -10.26 15.96 -18.61
C CYS A 468 -11.78 15.86 -18.61
N TRP A 469 -12.37 15.26 -17.57
CA TRP A 469 -13.82 15.21 -17.42
C TRP A 469 -14.32 16.59 -17.03
N ARG A 470 -15.08 17.25 -17.93
CA ARG A 470 -15.88 18.43 -17.62
C ARG A 470 -16.95 18.02 -16.61
N ILE A 471 -16.85 18.57 -15.41
CA ILE A 471 -17.93 18.53 -14.41
C ILE A 471 -19.05 19.43 -14.94
N ARG A 472 -20.20 18.82 -15.28
CA ARG A 472 -21.47 19.54 -15.36
C ARG A 472 -21.93 19.80 -13.93
N GLU A 473 -22.06 21.09 -13.59
CA GLU A 473 -22.70 21.55 -12.36
C GLU A 473 -24.15 21.05 -12.30
N ASN A 474 -24.43 20.14 -11.36
CA ASN A 474 -25.78 19.95 -10.84
C ASN A 474 -25.80 20.42 -9.39
N LYS A 475 -26.41 21.58 -9.19
CA LYS A 475 -26.84 22.09 -7.89
C LYS A 475 -27.89 21.12 -7.33
N GLN A 476 -27.66 20.63 -6.14
CA GLN A 476 -28.52 20.18 -5.06
C GLN A 476 -28.00 18.90 -4.41
N CYS A 477 -27.37 19.08 -3.25
CA CYS A 477 -27.51 18.17 -2.11
C CYS A 477 -26.96 18.89 -0.86
N ASN A 478 -27.84 19.60 -0.19
CA ASN A 478 -27.68 19.94 1.21
C ASN A 478 -28.01 18.66 2.01
N ASN A 479 -27.11 18.28 2.89
CA ASN A 479 -27.22 17.53 4.13
C ASN A 479 -26.10 16.54 4.29
N VAL A 480 -24.98 17.02 4.84
CA VAL A 480 -24.00 16.16 5.51
C VAL A 480 -24.53 15.92 6.92
N PRO A 481 -24.72 14.69 7.37
CA PRO A 481 -25.12 14.43 8.73
C PRO A 481 -23.99 14.84 9.70
N VAL A 482 -24.28 15.79 10.56
CA VAL A 482 -23.46 16.09 11.74
C VAL A 482 -23.63 14.92 12.71
N TYR A 483 -22.61 14.08 12.84
CA TYR A 483 -22.62 13.00 13.82
C TYR A 483 -22.38 13.58 15.21
N SER A 484 -23.45 13.79 15.96
CA SER A 484 -23.42 14.00 17.41
C SER A 484 -23.03 12.67 18.11
N HIS A 485 -22.23 12.82 19.15
CA HIS A 485 -21.82 11.74 20.05
C HIS A 485 -23.03 11.01 20.64
N HIS A 486 -23.33 9.80 20.15
CA HIS A 486 -23.92 8.70 20.92
C HIS A 486 -23.90 7.45 20.03
N LEU A 487 -23.00 6.51 20.35
CA LEU A 487 -23.07 5.15 19.84
C LEU A 487 -24.09 4.40 20.70
N PRO A 488 -25.15 3.81 20.13
CA PRO A 488 -25.95 2.82 20.84
C PRO A 488 -25.12 1.55 21.01
N GLY A 489 -25.03 1.06 22.24
CA GLY A 489 -24.47 -0.25 22.52
C GLY A 489 -25.32 -1.34 21.87
N TYR A 490 -24.76 -2.06 20.92
CA TYR A 490 -25.27 -3.36 20.49
C TYR A 490 -24.26 -4.43 20.88
N VAL A 491 -24.50 -5.00 22.05
CA VAL A 491 -24.03 -6.34 22.42
C VAL A 491 -25.05 -7.32 21.84
N VAL A 492 -24.67 -8.18 20.92
CA VAL A 492 -25.23 -9.50 20.59
C VAL A 492 -24.38 -10.12 19.46
N GLY A 493 -23.54 -11.12 19.78
CA GLY A 493 -23.94 -12.51 19.53
C GLY A 493 -23.28 -13.12 18.33
N TYR A 494 -21.90 -13.23 18.28
CA TYR A 494 -21.19 -14.11 17.36
C TYR A 494 -20.51 -15.29 18.09
N GLN A 495 -21.32 -16.03 18.88
CA GLN A 495 -20.89 -17.27 19.55
C GLN A 495 -21.83 -18.45 19.27
N LYS A 496 -22.54 -18.49 18.14
CA LYS A 496 -23.52 -19.57 17.89
C LYS A 496 -23.50 -20.16 16.49
N MET A 497 -22.37 -20.24 15.79
CA MET A 497 -22.27 -21.05 14.55
C MET A 497 -21.12 -22.05 14.50
N ALA A 498 -20.26 -22.11 15.50
CA ALA A 498 -19.17 -23.11 15.55
C ALA A 498 -19.55 -24.44 16.29
N ASN A 499 -20.76 -24.58 16.85
CA ASN A 499 -21.14 -25.76 17.65
C ASN A 499 -22.35 -26.52 17.09
N ARG A 500 -22.41 -26.76 15.77
CA ARG A 500 -23.45 -27.64 15.18
C ARG A 500 -22.93 -28.86 14.40
N GLU A 501 -21.65 -29.15 14.46
CA GLU A 501 -21.11 -30.40 13.87
C GLU A 501 -20.41 -31.35 14.86
N ALA A 502 -20.52 -31.14 16.17
CA ALA A 502 -19.87 -31.98 17.17
C ALA A 502 -20.82 -32.93 17.95
N ASP A 503 -22.14 -32.88 17.74
CA ASP A 503 -23.09 -33.76 18.41
C ASP A 503 -23.86 -34.66 17.43
N GLY A 504 -23.14 -35.60 16.83
CA GLY A 504 -23.73 -36.56 15.87
C GLY A 504 -22.94 -37.81 15.65
N MET A 505 -22.19 -38.31 16.64
CA MET A 505 -21.70 -39.70 16.64
C MET A 505 -21.49 -40.15 18.10
N GLY A 506 -22.49 -40.82 18.64
CA GLY A 506 -22.42 -41.49 19.92
C GLY A 506 -23.73 -42.16 20.22
N GLY A 507 -23.92 -43.38 19.64
CA GLY A 507 -25.03 -44.26 19.87
C GLY A 507 -24.87 -45.50 19.06
#